data_1aa59ec455326eceb431cd518bb3e204
#
_entry.id   1aa59ec455326eceb431cd518bb3e204
#
_cell.length_a   1.000
_cell.length_b   1.000
_cell.length_c   1.000
_cell.angle_alpha   90.00
_cell.angle_beta   90.00
_cell.angle_gamma   90.00
#
_symmetry.space_group_name_H-M   'P 1'
#
loop_
_entity.id
_entity.type
_entity.pdbx_description
1 polymer ?
#
loop_
_entity_poly.entity_id
_entity_poly.type
_entity_poly.pdbx_seq_one_letter_code
_entity_poly.pdbx_strand_id
1 'polypeptide(L)'
;RRLGENGVAVRTGHTHSTGRVIAGEIPLFLGVYSHDVDRMKKKGAPIDWFVLPPAVIIPSAVAMSRRAPHPHAAALFCEYMLGEGQKLYPEVDRIPANRNFDTAVRRMLREGIAVKVVDSRKAIDDYDKWLRLYKRLVVDRSQH
;
A
#
# COMPACT_ATOMS: atom_id res chain seq x y z
N ARG A 1 -18.08 -2.59 -8.50
CA ARG A 1 -19.38 -2.25 -9.04
C ARG A 1 -20.12 -1.33 -8.06
N ARG A 2 -20.45 -1.76 -6.85
CA ARG A 2 -21.18 -0.95 -5.83
C ARG A 2 -20.54 0.40 -5.53
N LEU A 3 -19.19 0.50 -5.53
CA LEU A 3 -18.49 1.78 -5.33
C LEU A 3 -18.81 2.80 -6.43
N GLY A 4 -18.81 2.39 -7.70
CA GLY A 4 -19.17 3.27 -8.81
C GLY A 4 -20.65 3.70 -8.74
N GLU A 5 -21.55 2.77 -8.39
CA GLU A 5 -22.97 3.05 -8.23
C GLU A 5 -23.27 4.02 -7.06
N ASN A 6 -22.38 4.09 -6.06
CA ASN A 6 -22.49 5.01 -4.92
C ASN A 6 -21.79 6.37 -5.16
N GLY A 7 -21.43 6.71 -6.40
CA GLY A 7 -20.88 8.02 -6.74
C GLY A 7 -19.50 8.28 -6.10
N VAL A 8 -18.64 7.25 -5.99
CA VAL A 8 -17.30 7.45 -5.43
C VAL A 8 -16.49 8.44 -6.27
N ALA A 9 -15.92 9.45 -5.64
CA ALA A 9 -15.06 10.41 -6.32
C ALA A 9 -13.65 9.80 -6.54
N VAL A 10 -13.28 9.57 -7.80
CA VAL A 10 -11.94 9.08 -8.15
C VAL A 10 -10.97 10.25 -8.15
N ARG A 11 -9.87 10.12 -7.40
CA ARG A 11 -8.82 11.14 -7.27
C ARG A 11 -7.45 10.48 -7.43
N THR A 12 -6.46 11.26 -7.83
CA THR A 12 -5.06 10.87 -7.93
C THR A 12 -4.26 11.44 -6.77
N GLY A 13 -3.24 10.69 -6.33
CA GLY A 13 -2.31 11.12 -5.28
C GLY A 13 -2.76 10.78 -3.87
N HIS A 14 -2.03 9.84 -3.25
CA HIS A 14 -2.33 9.38 -1.88
C HIS A 14 -2.16 10.48 -0.85
N THR A 15 -1.04 11.20 -0.88
CA THR A 15 -0.73 12.28 0.08
C THR A 15 -1.75 13.41 0.01
N HIS A 16 -2.15 13.82 -1.21
CA HIS A 16 -3.16 14.85 -1.41
C HIS A 16 -4.52 14.43 -0.84
N SER A 17 -4.97 13.21 -1.15
CA SER A 17 -6.25 12.70 -0.65
C SER A 17 -6.25 12.53 0.86
N THR A 18 -5.14 12.10 1.45
CA THR A 18 -4.98 12.01 2.92
C THR A 18 -5.09 13.39 3.56
N GLY A 19 -4.47 14.42 2.98
CA GLY A 19 -4.58 15.81 3.44
C GLY A 19 -6.03 16.31 3.47
N ARG A 20 -6.83 15.97 2.48
CA ARG A 20 -8.25 16.33 2.42
C ARG A 20 -9.10 15.64 3.48
N VAL A 21 -8.78 14.41 3.86
CA VAL A 21 -9.42 13.74 5.01
C VAL A 21 -9.08 14.47 6.30
N ILE A 22 -7.82 14.82 6.51
CA ILE A 22 -7.36 15.57 7.68
C ILE A 22 -8.04 16.94 7.78
N ALA A 23 -8.24 17.61 6.64
CA ALA A 23 -8.94 18.90 6.58
C ALA A 23 -10.48 18.76 6.75
N GLY A 24 -11.01 17.54 6.83
CA GLY A 24 -12.46 17.32 6.95
C GLY A 24 -13.24 17.53 5.64
N GLU A 25 -12.55 17.72 4.51
CA GLU A 25 -13.19 17.94 3.21
C GLU A 25 -13.83 16.65 2.65
N ILE A 26 -13.26 15.51 2.97
CA ILE A 26 -13.79 14.19 2.61
C ILE A 26 -13.78 13.28 3.84
N PRO A 27 -14.87 12.53 4.08
CA PRO A 27 -14.99 11.71 5.29
C PRO A 27 -14.20 10.40 5.22
N LEU A 28 -13.90 9.90 4.03
CA LEU A 28 -13.31 8.60 3.81
C LEU A 28 -12.47 8.56 2.54
N PHE A 29 -11.31 7.93 2.62
CA PHE A 29 -10.45 7.66 1.47
C PHE A 29 -10.10 6.16 1.40
N LEU A 30 -10.32 5.54 0.24
CA LEU A 30 -10.03 4.12 0.01
C LEU A 30 -8.66 3.94 -0.68
N GLY A 31 -7.91 2.92 -0.25
CA GLY A 31 -6.63 2.56 -0.86
C GLY A 31 -5.44 3.36 -0.33
N VAL A 32 -5.56 3.94 0.85
CA VAL A 32 -4.45 4.61 1.52
C VAL A 32 -3.39 3.60 2.00
N TYR A 33 -2.15 4.03 2.07
CA TYR A 33 -1.09 3.27 2.72
C TYR A 33 -1.10 3.51 4.23
N SER A 34 -1.16 2.44 5.02
CA SER A 34 -1.21 2.53 6.49
C SER A 34 -0.07 3.37 7.09
N HIS A 35 1.16 3.18 6.58
CA HIS A 35 2.34 3.92 7.04
C HIS A 35 2.24 5.45 6.83
N ASP A 36 1.52 5.92 5.80
CA ASP A 36 1.30 7.36 5.60
C ASP A 36 0.34 7.91 6.65
N VAL A 37 -0.71 7.16 6.98
CA VAL A 37 -1.67 7.53 8.03
C VAL A 37 -1.01 7.49 9.41
N ASP A 38 -0.26 6.43 9.74
CA ASP A 38 0.44 6.29 11.01
C ASP A 38 1.43 7.45 11.23
N ARG A 39 2.16 7.83 10.18
CA ARG A 39 3.06 9.00 10.23
C ARG A 39 2.32 10.32 10.51
N MET A 40 1.15 10.53 9.90
CA MET A 40 0.34 11.74 10.14
C MET A 40 -0.29 11.73 11.53
N LYS A 41 -0.77 10.56 11.97
CA LYS A 41 -1.30 10.35 13.32
C LYS A 41 -0.26 10.64 14.40
N LYS A 42 0.98 10.20 14.23
CA LYS A 42 2.11 10.54 15.12
C LYS A 42 2.40 12.04 15.19
N LYS A 43 2.06 12.81 14.15
CA LYS A 43 2.16 14.27 14.12
C LYS A 43 0.92 14.97 14.69
N GLY A 44 -0.02 14.23 15.26
CA GLY A 44 -1.24 14.78 15.87
C GLY A 44 -2.41 15.00 14.89
N ALA A 45 -2.33 14.52 13.64
CA ALA A 45 -3.44 14.66 12.71
C ALA A 45 -4.65 13.80 13.14
N PRO A 46 -5.89 14.33 13.03
CA PRO A 46 -7.13 13.63 13.41
C PRO A 46 -7.54 12.63 12.32
N ILE A 47 -6.73 11.62 12.12
CA ILE A 47 -6.94 10.60 11.08
C ILE A 47 -6.62 9.22 11.66
N ASP A 48 -7.35 8.21 11.19
CA ASP A 48 -7.06 6.82 11.48
C ASP A 48 -7.34 5.95 10.25
N TRP A 49 -6.96 4.69 10.30
CA TRP A 49 -7.24 3.75 9.24
C TRP A 49 -7.81 2.44 9.77
N PHE A 50 -8.55 1.76 8.94
CA PHE A 50 -9.08 0.44 9.22
C PHE A 50 -9.00 -0.44 7.98
N VAL A 51 -9.12 -1.74 8.18
CA VAL A 51 -9.03 -2.74 7.13
C VAL A 51 -10.39 -3.34 6.85
N LEU A 52 -10.76 -3.40 5.57
CA LEU A 52 -11.87 -4.22 5.09
C LEU A 52 -11.31 -5.57 4.63
N PRO A 53 -11.75 -6.69 5.20
CA PRO A 53 -11.28 -8.00 4.78
C PRO A 53 -11.66 -8.33 3.33
N PRO A 54 -10.76 -8.91 2.55
CA PRO A 54 -9.37 -9.23 2.89
C PRO A 54 -8.45 -7.99 2.88
N ALA A 55 -7.53 -7.91 3.86
CA ALA A 55 -6.45 -6.92 3.84
C ALA A 55 -5.57 -7.13 2.62
N VAL A 56 -5.43 -6.12 1.78
CA VAL A 56 -4.60 -6.22 0.57
C VAL A 56 -3.18 -5.72 0.88
N ILE A 57 -2.20 -6.60 0.68
CA ILE A 57 -0.79 -6.30 0.88
C ILE A 57 -0.11 -6.17 -0.48
N ILE A 58 0.53 -5.04 -0.72
CA ILE A 58 1.35 -4.81 -1.92
C ILE A 58 2.82 -4.88 -1.49
N PRO A 59 3.56 -5.93 -1.88
CA PRO A 59 4.96 -6.04 -1.55
C PRO A 59 5.78 -5.00 -2.31
N SER A 60 6.71 -4.35 -1.62
CA SER A 60 7.75 -3.54 -2.26
C SER A 60 8.90 -4.42 -2.69
N ALA A 61 9.60 -4.03 -3.76
CA ALA A 61 10.76 -4.75 -4.26
C ALA A 61 12.02 -3.88 -4.14
N VAL A 62 13.15 -4.53 -3.91
CA VAL A 62 14.47 -3.96 -4.14
C VAL A 62 15.04 -4.61 -5.40
N ALA A 63 15.65 -3.83 -6.27
CA ALA A 63 16.21 -4.34 -7.53
C ALA A 63 17.52 -3.66 -7.84
N MET A 64 18.42 -4.39 -8.47
CA MET A 64 19.69 -3.89 -8.99
C MET A 64 19.56 -3.60 -10.47
N SER A 65 20.05 -2.42 -10.90
CA SER A 65 20.12 -2.10 -12.32
C SER A 65 21.08 -3.06 -13.05
N ARG A 66 20.69 -3.51 -14.25
CA ARG A 66 21.56 -4.33 -15.11
C ARG A 66 22.89 -3.62 -15.45
N ARG A 67 22.87 -2.29 -15.48
CA ARG A 67 24.03 -1.43 -15.79
C ARG A 67 24.47 -0.64 -14.56
N ALA A 68 24.39 -1.24 -13.37
CA ALA A 68 24.88 -0.60 -12.16
C ALA A 68 26.38 -0.30 -12.30
N PRO A 69 26.83 0.94 -12.04
CA PRO A 69 28.26 1.30 -12.14
C PRO A 69 29.11 0.57 -11.08
N HIS A 70 28.50 0.18 -9.96
CA HIS A 70 29.12 -0.56 -8.86
C HIS A 70 28.28 -1.79 -8.50
N PRO A 71 28.30 -2.86 -9.31
CA PRO A 71 27.37 -3.97 -9.15
C PRO A 71 27.56 -4.73 -7.83
N HIS A 72 28.76 -4.87 -7.33
CA HIS A 72 29.04 -5.55 -6.07
C HIS A 72 28.49 -4.76 -4.86
N ALA A 73 28.67 -3.44 -4.85
CA ALA A 73 28.09 -2.57 -3.81
C ALA A 73 26.56 -2.58 -3.87
N ALA A 74 25.96 -2.58 -5.07
CA ALA A 74 24.54 -2.68 -5.26
C ALA A 74 23.99 -4.03 -4.75
N ALA A 75 24.69 -5.13 -5.03
CA ALA A 75 24.32 -6.45 -4.52
C ALA A 75 24.37 -6.50 -2.99
N LEU A 76 25.43 -6.00 -2.38
CA LEU A 76 25.61 -5.91 -0.94
C LEU A 76 24.49 -5.07 -0.29
N PHE A 77 24.12 -3.95 -0.92
CA PHE A 77 22.99 -3.14 -0.45
C PHE A 77 21.66 -3.88 -0.53
N CYS A 78 21.39 -4.63 -1.61
CA CYS A 78 20.19 -5.44 -1.72
C CYS A 78 20.14 -6.53 -0.62
N GLU A 79 21.27 -7.19 -0.36
CA GLU A 79 21.39 -8.19 0.70
C GLU A 79 21.14 -7.57 2.08
N TYR A 80 21.74 -6.42 2.37
CA TYR A 80 21.51 -5.67 3.58
C TYR A 80 20.01 -5.33 3.75
N MET A 81 19.37 -4.79 2.71
CA MET A 81 17.94 -4.42 2.73
C MET A 81 17.01 -5.61 2.93
N LEU A 82 17.40 -6.80 2.49
CA LEU A 82 16.62 -8.03 2.69
C LEU A 82 16.94 -8.72 4.02
N GLY A 83 18.08 -8.42 4.63
CA GLY A 83 18.57 -8.97 5.88
C GLY A 83 18.46 -7.99 7.05
N GLU A 84 19.60 -7.50 7.51
CA GLU A 84 19.74 -6.66 8.71
C GLU A 84 18.99 -5.32 8.61
N GLY A 85 18.94 -4.71 7.42
CA GLY A 85 18.22 -3.46 7.18
C GLY A 85 16.72 -3.54 7.46
N GLN A 86 16.15 -4.75 7.51
CA GLN A 86 14.75 -4.94 7.88
C GLN A 86 14.42 -4.45 9.30
N LYS A 87 15.41 -4.36 10.18
CA LYS A 87 15.27 -3.87 11.56
C LYS A 87 14.88 -2.38 11.60
N LEU A 88 15.25 -1.62 10.58
CA LEU A 88 14.97 -0.18 10.48
C LEU A 88 13.55 0.15 9.98
N TYR A 89 12.88 -0.80 9.34
CA TYR A 89 11.57 -0.55 8.73
C TYR A 89 10.50 -0.09 9.72
N PRO A 90 10.39 -0.66 10.94
CA PRO A 90 9.43 -0.18 11.92
C PRO A 90 9.65 1.28 12.35
N GLU A 91 10.90 1.78 12.31
CA GLU A 91 11.23 3.18 12.67
C GLU A 91 10.63 4.19 11.68
N VAL A 92 10.36 3.74 10.44
CA VAL A 92 9.74 4.55 9.39
C VAL A 92 8.32 4.07 9.05
N ASP A 93 7.67 3.38 9.98
CA ASP A 93 6.31 2.87 9.87
C ASP A 93 6.10 1.85 8.73
N ARG A 94 7.18 1.24 8.24
CA ARG A 94 7.13 0.21 7.22
C ARG A 94 7.05 -1.18 7.82
N ILE A 95 6.44 -2.09 7.10
CA ILE A 95 6.25 -3.48 7.53
C ILE A 95 7.40 -4.32 6.98
N PRO A 96 8.28 -4.88 7.84
CA PRO A 96 9.33 -5.80 7.41
C PRO A 96 8.75 -7.04 6.74
N ALA A 97 9.38 -7.50 5.66
CA ALA A 97 9.04 -8.77 5.03
C ALA A 97 9.65 -9.97 5.78
N ASN A 98 10.69 -9.76 6.59
CA ASN A 98 11.38 -10.79 7.33
C ASN A 98 10.44 -11.41 8.39
N ARG A 99 10.40 -12.76 8.42
CA ARG A 99 9.50 -13.54 9.29
C ARG A 99 9.80 -13.43 10.78
N ASN A 100 10.98 -12.95 11.14
CA ASN A 100 11.41 -12.82 12.53
C ASN A 100 10.82 -11.60 13.25
N PHE A 101 10.14 -10.71 12.52
CA PHE A 101 9.49 -9.54 13.11
C PHE A 101 8.01 -9.77 13.38
N ASP A 102 7.51 -9.29 14.51
CA ASP A 102 6.08 -9.22 14.78
C ASP A 102 5.50 -7.98 14.08
N THR A 103 4.82 -8.20 12.99
CA THR A 103 4.30 -7.14 12.11
C THR A 103 2.79 -6.97 12.24
N ALA A 104 2.28 -5.82 11.81
CA ALA A 104 0.83 -5.58 11.73
C ALA A 104 0.12 -6.69 10.93
N VAL A 105 0.73 -7.15 9.83
CA VAL A 105 0.19 -8.26 9.02
C VAL A 105 0.06 -9.55 9.83
N ARG A 106 1.06 -9.90 10.65
CA ARG A 106 1.01 -11.08 11.50
C ARG A 106 -0.04 -10.97 12.60
N ARG A 107 -0.20 -9.78 13.18
CA ARG A 107 -1.27 -9.52 14.14
C ARG A 107 -2.64 -9.71 13.49
N MET A 108 -2.87 -9.13 12.32
CA MET A 108 -4.12 -9.31 11.55
C MET A 108 -4.42 -10.79 11.28
N LEU A 109 -3.41 -11.58 10.89
CA LEU A 109 -3.58 -13.03 10.67
C LEU A 109 -3.95 -13.77 11.97
N ARG A 110 -3.34 -13.41 13.11
CA ARG A 110 -3.70 -14.00 14.41
C ARG A 110 -5.11 -13.63 14.86
N GLU A 111 -5.57 -12.46 14.50
CA GLU A 111 -6.94 -11.97 14.75
C GLU A 111 -7.97 -12.54 13.77
N GLY A 112 -7.56 -13.41 12.86
CA GLY A 112 -8.45 -14.05 11.88
C GLY A 112 -8.83 -13.14 10.71
N ILE A 113 -8.17 -12.01 10.51
CA ILE A 113 -8.39 -11.14 9.36
C ILE A 113 -7.74 -11.78 8.14
N ALA A 114 -8.55 -12.04 7.12
CA ALA A 114 -8.05 -12.56 5.85
C ALA A 114 -7.07 -11.57 5.20
N VAL A 115 -5.91 -12.07 4.76
CA VAL A 115 -4.87 -11.27 4.11
C VAL A 115 -4.64 -11.78 2.69
N LYS A 116 -4.57 -10.88 1.73
CA LYS A 116 -4.26 -11.17 0.33
C LYS A 116 -3.01 -10.39 -0.10
N VAL A 117 -1.94 -11.13 -0.37
CA VAL A 117 -0.73 -10.55 -0.97
C VAL A 117 -0.92 -10.45 -2.46
N VAL A 118 -0.63 -9.28 -3.04
CA VAL A 118 -0.69 -9.06 -4.48
C VAL A 118 0.45 -9.82 -5.16
N ASP A 119 0.11 -10.66 -6.12
CA ASP A 119 1.08 -11.26 -7.05
C ASP A 119 1.45 -10.19 -8.10
N SER A 120 2.63 -9.61 -7.93
CA SER A 120 3.10 -8.52 -8.78
C SER A 120 3.29 -8.94 -10.24
N ARG A 121 3.70 -10.19 -10.50
CA ARG A 121 3.85 -10.72 -11.86
C ARG A 121 2.50 -10.78 -12.55
N LYS A 122 1.54 -11.44 -11.91
CA LYS A 122 0.18 -11.56 -12.44
C LYS A 122 -0.51 -10.20 -12.56
N ALA A 123 -0.22 -9.25 -11.69
CA ALA A 123 -0.74 -7.90 -11.78
C ALA A 123 -0.21 -7.15 -13.02
N ILE A 124 1.06 -7.38 -13.40
CA ILE A 124 1.67 -6.82 -14.61
C ILE A 124 1.09 -7.50 -15.86
N ASP A 125 1.05 -8.82 -15.89
CA ASP A 125 0.57 -9.60 -17.04
C ASP A 125 -0.90 -9.28 -17.38
N ASP A 126 -1.73 -9.08 -16.37
CA ASP A 126 -3.16 -8.77 -16.51
C ASP A 126 -3.47 -7.25 -16.42
N TYR A 127 -2.47 -6.35 -16.46
CA TYR A 127 -2.63 -4.92 -16.17
C TYR A 127 -3.74 -4.25 -16.97
N ASP A 128 -3.74 -4.41 -18.29
CA ASP A 128 -4.73 -3.80 -19.18
C ASP A 128 -6.16 -4.32 -18.93
N LYS A 129 -6.28 -5.59 -18.58
CA LYS A 129 -7.55 -6.20 -18.21
C LYS A 129 -8.11 -5.57 -16.94
N TRP A 130 -7.28 -5.42 -15.91
CA TRP A 130 -7.70 -4.81 -14.65
C TRP A 130 -7.99 -3.32 -14.80
N LEU A 131 -7.21 -2.61 -15.59
CA LEU A 131 -7.44 -1.18 -15.86
C LEU A 131 -8.78 -0.97 -16.60
N ARG A 132 -9.08 -1.76 -17.62
CA ARG A 132 -10.39 -1.70 -18.33
C ARG A 132 -11.55 -2.01 -17.38
N LEU A 133 -11.38 -3.03 -16.53
CA LEU A 133 -12.41 -3.42 -15.55
C LEU A 133 -12.66 -2.30 -14.54
N TYR A 134 -11.59 -1.71 -14.00
CA TYR A 134 -11.67 -0.58 -13.07
C TYR A 134 -12.38 0.63 -13.70
N LYS A 135 -11.98 1.04 -14.88
CA LYS A 135 -12.63 2.15 -15.60
C LYS A 135 -14.13 1.88 -15.73
N ARG A 136 -14.51 0.75 -16.29
CA ARG A 136 -15.92 0.37 -16.51
C ARG A 136 -16.75 0.29 -15.24
N LEU A 137 -16.21 -0.24 -14.16
CA LEU A 137 -16.97 -0.54 -12.93
C LEU A 137 -16.96 0.59 -11.91
N VAL A 138 -15.97 1.46 -11.95
CA VAL A 138 -15.77 2.52 -10.95
C VAL A 138 -15.83 3.89 -11.62
N VAL A 139 -14.89 4.19 -12.53
CA VAL A 139 -14.73 5.55 -13.08
C VAL A 139 -15.95 5.98 -13.89
N ASP A 140 -16.37 5.18 -14.88
CA ASP A 140 -17.46 5.54 -15.79
C ASP A 140 -18.82 5.62 -15.08
N ARG A 141 -18.97 4.92 -13.94
CA ARG A 141 -20.19 4.93 -13.12
C ARG A 141 -20.21 6.03 -12.05
N SER A 142 -19.07 6.59 -11.70
CA SER A 142 -18.98 7.67 -10.72
C SER A 142 -19.30 9.05 -11.31
N GLN A 143 -19.52 9.13 -12.62
CA GLN A 143 -19.83 10.38 -13.33
C GLN A 143 -21.33 10.62 -13.53
N HIS A 144 -22.17 9.71 -13.06
CA HIS A 144 -23.62 9.80 -13.04
C HIS A 144 -24.16 9.87 -11.61
#